data_7d70cda9cfee4b5086dc85b693050e10
#
_entry.id   7d70cda9cfee4b5086dc85b693050e10
#
_cell.length_a   1.000
_cell.length_b   1.000
_cell.length_c   1.000
_cell.angle_alpha   90.00
_cell.angle_beta   90.00
_cell.angle_gamma   90.00
#
_symmetry.space_group_name_H-M   'P 1'
#
loop_
_entity.id
_entity.type
_entity.pdbx_description
1 polymer ?
#
loop_
_entity_poly.entity_id
_entity_poly.type
_entity_poly.pdbx_seq_one_letter_code
_entity_poly.pdbx_strand_id
1 'polypeptide(L)'
;MHTITGTPESMRELVRDLHQYTGWRIALCLRRGHANLPMPVPQINLFGSTRDLREQIKFIQQKFPKSTLYGVGSSAGTGLLVRYLGEEGEATPLKAAFALCPGYDTELGFKNVHPFYSKMMTKKLFQKFVEPYAATWENTASLMDVLKSQSLEQFERRYFQMAGFSDYESYAKATNPIYVFHQVKIPLMILNAEDDPVCHIKNFEPYKQVISEMPNVVVVTTKKGSHCGYYEGAVDTHSWASKLMADFLKLYVKT
;
A
#
# COMPACT_ATOMS: atom_id res chain seq x y z
N MET A 1 4.85 3.00 -4.01
CA MET A 1 4.83 2.06 -2.84
C MET A 1 4.16 0.78 -3.30
N HIS A 2 4.75 -0.36 -2.98
CA HIS A 2 4.38 -1.69 -3.53
C HIS A 2 3.30 -2.43 -2.72
N THR A 3 2.75 -3.52 -3.29
CA THR A 3 1.79 -4.42 -2.66
C THR A 3 2.37 -5.14 -1.43
N ILE A 4 1.54 -5.86 -0.64
CA ILE A 4 1.97 -6.47 0.64
C ILE A 4 3.17 -7.42 0.51
N THR A 5 3.30 -8.15 -0.59
CA THR A 5 4.43 -9.04 -0.89
C THR A 5 5.27 -8.54 -2.07
N GLY A 6 5.18 -7.25 -2.40
CA GLY A 6 5.80 -6.67 -3.58
C GLY A 6 7.33 -6.72 -3.58
N THR A 7 7.89 -6.93 -4.75
CA THR A 7 9.32 -6.88 -5.05
C THR A 7 9.54 -6.00 -6.27
N PRO A 8 10.78 -5.59 -6.58
CA PRO A 8 11.06 -4.86 -7.82
C PRO A 8 10.54 -5.58 -9.07
N GLU A 9 10.68 -6.91 -9.11
CA GLU A 9 10.23 -7.74 -10.24
C GLU A 9 8.70 -7.71 -10.39
N SER A 10 7.97 -7.85 -9.29
CA SER A 10 6.50 -7.83 -9.31
C SER A 10 5.91 -6.47 -9.62
N MET A 11 6.67 -5.39 -9.41
CA MET A 11 6.25 -4.02 -9.70
C MET A 11 6.78 -3.50 -11.06
N ARG A 12 7.50 -4.34 -11.81
CA ARG A 12 8.16 -3.95 -13.06
C ARG A 12 7.19 -3.37 -14.08
N GLU A 13 6.04 -4.00 -14.26
CA GLU A 13 5.02 -3.55 -15.21
C GLU A 13 4.51 -2.15 -14.86
N LEU A 14 4.05 -1.94 -13.63
CA LEU A 14 3.57 -0.63 -13.18
C LEU A 14 4.65 0.45 -13.32
N VAL A 15 5.91 0.14 -12.97
CA VAL A 15 7.04 1.09 -13.09
C VAL A 15 7.32 1.41 -14.56
N ARG A 16 7.36 0.38 -15.42
CA ARG A 16 7.56 0.55 -16.88
C ARG A 16 6.47 1.42 -17.48
N ASP A 17 5.20 1.10 -17.20
CA ASP A 17 4.05 1.78 -17.78
C ASP A 17 3.98 3.24 -17.33
N LEU A 18 4.17 3.51 -16.03
CA LEU A 18 4.24 4.88 -15.53
C LEU A 18 5.38 5.67 -16.19
N HIS A 19 6.56 5.06 -16.34
CA HIS A 19 7.66 5.70 -17.06
C HIS A 19 7.29 5.98 -18.52
N GLN A 20 6.72 5.01 -19.20
CA GLN A 20 6.34 5.11 -20.61
C GLN A 20 5.28 6.21 -20.84
N TYR A 21 4.24 6.25 -19.98
CA TYR A 21 3.17 7.23 -20.12
C TYR A 21 3.56 8.65 -19.68
N THR A 22 4.51 8.79 -18.77
CA THR A 22 4.87 10.11 -18.23
C THR A 22 6.20 10.65 -18.73
N GLY A 23 7.13 9.80 -19.10
CA GLY A 23 8.54 10.16 -19.30
C GLY A 23 9.29 10.44 -17.99
N TRP A 24 8.65 10.24 -16.84
CA TRP A 24 9.24 10.58 -15.54
C TRP A 24 10.12 9.48 -14.99
N ARG A 25 11.04 9.86 -14.12
CA ARG A 25 11.78 8.92 -13.29
C ARG A 25 10.85 8.31 -12.25
N ILE A 26 10.91 6.99 -12.10
CA ILE A 26 10.11 6.27 -11.12
C ILE A 26 11.04 5.73 -10.02
N ALA A 27 10.72 6.06 -8.77
CA ALA A 27 11.40 5.53 -7.59
C ALA A 27 10.51 4.51 -6.87
N LEU A 28 10.98 3.29 -6.72
CA LEU A 28 10.28 2.25 -5.97
C LEU A 28 10.75 2.25 -4.52
N CYS A 29 9.91 2.75 -3.62
CA CYS A 29 10.15 2.73 -2.18
C CYS A 29 9.90 1.35 -1.62
N LEU A 30 10.93 0.66 -1.16
CA LEU A 30 10.84 -0.68 -0.57
C LEU A 30 10.65 -0.58 0.94
N ARG A 31 9.84 -1.48 1.50
CA ARG A 31 9.66 -1.64 2.94
C ARG A 31 10.71 -2.59 3.52
N ARG A 32 11.01 -2.46 4.81
CA ARG A 32 11.91 -3.36 5.54
C ARG A 32 11.45 -4.81 5.42
N GLY A 33 12.39 -5.73 5.28
CA GLY A 33 12.13 -7.17 5.12
C GLY A 33 11.59 -7.57 3.75
N HIS A 34 11.44 -6.62 2.80
CA HIS A 34 11.01 -6.93 1.44
C HIS A 34 12.20 -7.03 0.49
N ALA A 35 12.00 -7.72 -0.64
CA ALA A 35 12.98 -7.88 -1.72
C ALA A 35 14.32 -8.50 -1.25
N ASN A 36 14.29 -9.37 -0.25
CA ASN A 36 15.48 -10.02 0.34
C ASN A 36 16.55 -9.03 0.83
N LEU A 37 16.15 -7.80 1.15
CA LEU A 37 17.06 -6.83 1.74
C LEU A 37 17.48 -7.27 3.15
N PRO A 38 18.73 -6.98 3.57
CA PRO A 38 19.18 -7.25 4.92
C PRO A 38 18.23 -6.64 5.95
N MET A 39 17.99 -7.38 7.04
CA MET A 39 17.15 -6.95 8.15
C MET A 39 18.03 -6.72 9.39
N PRO A 40 18.67 -5.54 9.50
CA PRO A 40 19.63 -5.27 10.59
C PRO A 40 18.96 -5.15 11.96
N VAL A 41 17.66 -4.94 11.98
CA VAL A 41 16.83 -4.93 13.18
C VAL A 41 15.74 -5.99 12.98
N PRO A 42 15.44 -6.84 13.97
CA PRO A 42 14.40 -7.87 13.87
C PRO A 42 13.00 -7.24 13.87
N GLN A 43 12.67 -6.56 12.77
CA GLN A 43 11.41 -5.86 12.62
C GLN A 43 10.95 -5.91 11.17
N ILE A 44 9.82 -6.55 10.92
CA ILE A 44 9.12 -6.57 9.63
C ILE A 44 7.87 -5.73 9.75
N ASN A 45 7.75 -4.72 8.89
CA ASN A 45 6.53 -3.93 8.80
C ASN A 45 5.86 -4.13 7.44
N LEU A 46 4.88 -5.03 7.38
CA LEU A 46 4.17 -5.38 6.14
C LEU A 46 3.40 -4.21 5.54
N PHE A 47 2.94 -3.28 6.39
CA PHE A 47 2.24 -2.05 5.95
C PHE A 47 3.18 -0.85 5.86
N GLY A 48 4.44 -1.03 6.16
CA GLY A 48 5.45 0.01 6.13
C GLY A 48 5.40 0.97 7.31
N SER A 49 6.47 1.71 7.48
CA SER A 49 6.61 2.79 8.44
C SER A 49 6.58 4.13 7.70
N THR A 50 5.76 5.06 8.13
CA THR A 50 5.74 6.43 7.61
C THR A 50 7.05 7.15 7.91
N ARG A 51 7.72 6.81 9.02
CA ARG A 51 9.08 7.28 9.33
C ARG A 51 10.09 6.86 8.26
N ASP A 52 10.07 5.58 7.85
CA ASP A 52 10.96 5.10 6.80
C ASP A 52 10.64 5.75 5.45
N LEU A 53 9.36 5.96 5.16
CA LEU A 53 8.95 6.63 3.92
C LEU A 53 9.41 8.10 3.90
N ARG A 54 9.38 8.82 5.04
CA ARG A 54 9.93 10.18 5.17
C ARG A 54 11.41 10.22 4.79
N GLU A 55 12.19 9.30 5.32
CA GLU A 55 13.63 9.23 4.99
C GLU A 55 13.86 8.91 3.51
N GLN A 56 13.06 8.02 2.92
CA GLN A 56 13.14 7.71 1.49
C GLN A 56 12.79 8.93 0.63
N ILE A 57 11.72 9.64 0.97
CA ILE A 57 11.29 10.85 0.25
C ILE A 57 12.36 11.95 0.38
N LYS A 58 12.88 12.16 1.58
CA LYS A 58 13.98 13.13 1.83
C LYS A 58 15.23 12.80 1.01
N PHE A 59 15.61 11.53 0.95
CA PHE A 59 16.72 11.08 0.11
C PHE A 59 16.45 11.37 -1.39
N ILE A 60 15.23 11.11 -1.88
CA ILE A 60 14.85 11.40 -3.26
C ILE A 60 14.92 12.91 -3.55
N GLN A 61 14.43 13.75 -2.63
CA GLN A 61 14.53 15.21 -2.76
C GLN A 61 15.98 15.72 -2.81
N GLN A 62 16.83 15.18 -1.95
CA GLN A 62 18.26 15.52 -1.96
C GLN A 62 18.94 15.12 -3.25
N LYS A 63 18.64 13.93 -3.76
CA LYS A 63 19.21 13.41 -4.99
C LYS A 63 18.69 14.11 -6.26
N PHE A 64 17.45 14.60 -6.22
CA PHE A 64 16.76 15.25 -7.33
C PHE A 64 16.05 16.54 -6.89
N PRO A 65 16.80 17.56 -6.45
CA PRO A 65 16.24 18.73 -5.77
C PRO A 65 15.29 19.59 -6.63
N LYS A 66 15.39 19.48 -7.95
CA LYS A 66 14.54 20.23 -8.89
C LYS A 66 13.29 19.44 -9.34
N SER A 67 13.13 18.18 -8.88
CA SER A 67 12.04 17.32 -9.33
C SER A 67 10.78 17.54 -8.48
N THR A 68 9.65 17.70 -9.14
CA THR A 68 8.34 17.60 -8.50
C THR A 68 8.06 16.13 -8.17
N LEU A 69 7.52 15.87 -6.99
CA LEU A 69 7.25 14.52 -6.51
C LEU A 69 5.76 14.20 -6.54
N TYR A 70 5.43 13.00 -6.96
CA TYR A 70 4.09 12.42 -6.95
C TYR A 70 4.12 11.07 -6.24
N GLY A 71 3.01 10.71 -5.58
CA GLY A 71 2.90 9.45 -4.83
C GLY A 71 1.99 8.44 -5.53
N VAL A 72 2.46 7.19 -5.67
CA VAL A 72 1.60 6.07 -6.10
C VAL A 72 1.68 4.95 -5.10
N GLY A 73 0.54 4.49 -4.61
CA GLY A 73 0.39 3.31 -3.76
C GLY A 73 -0.41 2.22 -4.47
N SER A 74 -0.01 0.96 -4.32
CA SER A 74 -0.75 -0.19 -4.83
C SER A 74 -1.05 -1.17 -3.69
N SER A 75 -2.33 -1.55 -3.53
CA SER A 75 -2.76 -2.48 -2.47
C SER A 75 -2.28 -2.02 -1.07
N ALA A 76 -1.53 -2.82 -0.33
CA ALA A 76 -0.95 -2.41 0.96
C ALA A 76 -0.09 -1.13 0.90
N GLY A 77 0.49 -0.81 -0.26
CA GLY A 77 1.22 0.44 -0.47
C GLY A 77 0.33 1.68 -0.42
N THR A 78 -0.97 1.54 -0.66
CA THR A 78 -1.95 2.63 -0.51
C THR A 78 -2.10 3.04 0.94
N GLY A 79 -2.14 2.08 1.86
CA GLY A 79 -2.22 2.35 3.30
C GLY A 79 -1.01 3.13 3.81
N LEU A 80 0.19 2.78 3.34
CA LEU A 80 1.40 3.54 3.67
C LEU A 80 1.36 4.96 3.09
N LEU A 81 0.93 5.10 1.83
CA LEU A 81 0.79 6.39 1.18
C LEU A 81 -0.21 7.29 1.90
N VAL A 82 -1.42 6.79 2.18
CA VAL A 82 -2.48 7.55 2.84
C VAL A 82 -2.09 7.95 4.26
N ARG A 83 -1.44 7.05 5.02
CA ARG A 83 -0.91 7.42 6.35
C ARG A 83 0.12 8.54 6.27
N TYR A 84 1.07 8.40 5.35
CA TYR A 84 2.06 9.46 5.14
C TYR A 84 1.39 10.80 4.79
N LEU A 85 0.44 10.80 3.84
CA LEU A 85 -0.27 12.01 3.42
C LEU A 85 -1.10 12.63 4.55
N GLY A 86 -1.78 11.80 5.35
CA GLY A 86 -2.58 12.27 6.48
C GLY A 86 -1.71 12.83 7.61
N GLU A 87 -0.59 12.17 7.92
CA GLU A 87 0.35 12.63 8.95
C GLU A 87 1.09 13.92 8.55
N GLU A 88 1.42 14.10 7.27
CA GLU A 88 2.09 15.30 6.77
C GLU A 88 1.11 16.47 6.48
N GLY A 89 -0.13 16.16 6.13
CA GLY A 89 -1.10 17.18 5.76
C GLY A 89 -0.58 18.09 4.64
N GLU A 90 -0.58 19.40 4.88
CA GLU A 90 -0.10 20.40 3.92
C GLU A 90 1.44 20.44 3.77
N ALA A 91 2.17 19.88 4.74
CA ALA A 91 3.64 19.87 4.72
C ALA A 91 4.23 18.83 3.77
N THR A 92 3.41 17.92 3.20
CA THR A 92 3.90 16.91 2.25
C THR A 92 4.56 17.54 1.02
N PRO A 93 5.74 17.06 0.60
CA PRO A 93 6.36 17.53 -0.64
C PRO A 93 5.71 16.93 -1.91
N LEU A 94 4.78 15.98 -1.76
CA LEU A 94 4.07 15.39 -2.89
C LEU A 94 3.00 16.36 -3.42
N LYS A 95 2.90 16.52 -4.73
CA LYS A 95 1.92 17.44 -5.36
C LYS A 95 0.57 16.80 -5.62
N ALA A 96 0.55 15.52 -5.91
CA ALA A 96 -0.65 14.70 -6.04
C ALA A 96 -0.31 13.24 -5.79
N ALA A 97 -1.32 12.42 -5.54
CA ALA A 97 -1.14 11.01 -5.27
C ALA A 97 -2.24 10.13 -5.88
N PHE A 98 -1.90 8.87 -6.13
CA PHE A 98 -2.83 7.86 -6.64
C PHE A 98 -2.81 6.61 -5.77
N ALA A 99 -3.99 6.12 -5.36
CA ALA A 99 -4.17 4.91 -4.58
C ALA A 99 -4.90 3.85 -5.41
N LEU A 100 -4.20 2.77 -5.77
CA LEU A 100 -4.74 1.64 -6.53
C LEU A 100 -5.18 0.53 -5.59
N CYS A 101 -6.47 0.19 -5.59
CA CYS A 101 -7.08 -0.87 -4.78
C CYS A 101 -6.77 -0.74 -3.28
N PRO A 102 -7.13 0.38 -2.61
CA PRO A 102 -6.92 0.52 -1.17
C PRO A 102 -7.92 -0.31 -0.36
N GLY A 103 -7.46 -0.75 0.81
CA GLY A 103 -8.31 -1.42 1.80
C GLY A 103 -9.08 -0.47 2.71
N TYR A 104 -8.79 0.83 2.71
CA TYR A 104 -9.31 1.89 3.59
C TYR A 104 -9.05 1.65 5.07
N ASP A 105 -9.70 0.69 5.64
CA ASP A 105 -9.57 0.23 7.02
C ASP A 105 -8.98 -1.19 7.02
N THR A 106 -7.80 -1.38 7.61
CA THR A 106 -7.10 -2.66 7.58
C THR A 106 -7.84 -3.74 8.36
N GLU A 107 -8.48 -3.39 9.48
CA GLU A 107 -9.20 -4.37 10.29
C GLU A 107 -10.47 -4.87 9.59
N LEU A 108 -11.26 -3.96 9.04
CA LEU A 108 -12.44 -4.29 8.24
C LEU A 108 -12.02 -5.00 6.94
N GLY A 109 -10.97 -4.51 6.31
CA GLY A 109 -10.43 -5.03 5.06
C GLY A 109 -10.10 -6.51 5.14
N PHE A 110 -9.37 -6.92 6.17
CA PHE A 110 -8.96 -8.33 6.30
C PHE A 110 -10.09 -9.28 6.66
N LYS A 111 -11.15 -8.80 7.31
CA LYS A 111 -12.37 -9.59 7.53
C LYS A 111 -13.11 -9.90 6.24
N ASN A 112 -13.07 -8.97 5.28
CA ASN A 112 -13.81 -9.06 4.02
C ASN A 112 -13.03 -9.72 2.88
N VAL A 113 -11.75 -10.07 3.06
CA VAL A 113 -10.98 -10.78 2.04
C VAL A 113 -11.62 -12.14 1.74
N HIS A 114 -11.84 -12.43 0.47
CA HIS A 114 -12.37 -13.74 0.06
C HIS A 114 -11.56 -14.89 0.67
N PRO A 115 -12.17 -15.90 1.30
CA PRO A 115 -11.48 -16.93 2.09
C PRO A 115 -10.34 -17.65 1.36
N PHE A 116 -10.51 -17.95 0.08
CA PHE A 116 -9.48 -18.56 -0.75
C PHE A 116 -8.21 -17.68 -0.82
N TYR A 117 -8.38 -16.39 -1.14
CA TYR A 117 -7.25 -15.46 -1.23
C TYR A 117 -6.65 -15.17 0.15
N SER A 118 -7.47 -15.07 1.19
CA SER A 118 -7.01 -14.92 2.57
C SER A 118 -6.06 -16.04 2.96
N LYS A 119 -6.44 -17.31 2.74
CA LYS A 119 -5.61 -18.48 3.02
C LYS A 119 -4.33 -18.51 2.17
N MET A 120 -4.45 -18.24 0.87
CA MET A 120 -3.31 -18.22 -0.06
C MET A 120 -2.30 -17.14 0.34
N MET A 121 -2.77 -15.94 0.65
CA MET A 121 -1.91 -14.82 1.03
C MET A 121 -1.25 -15.06 2.39
N THR A 122 -1.96 -15.60 3.37
CA THR A 122 -1.39 -15.99 4.66
C THR A 122 -0.22 -16.96 4.48
N LYS A 123 -0.39 -18.01 3.67
CA LYS A 123 0.70 -18.94 3.33
C LYS A 123 1.88 -18.21 2.69
N LYS A 124 1.63 -17.29 1.78
CA LYS A 124 2.67 -16.49 1.12
C LYS A 124 3.41 -15.57 2.09
N LEU A 125 2.71 -15.01 3.09
CA LEU A 125 3.33 -14.22 4.14
C LEU A 125 4.25 -15.06 5.02
N PHE A 126 3.85 -16.28 5.40
CA PHE A 126 4.72 -17.21 6.11
C PHE A 126 6.00 -17.49 5.33
N GLN A 127 5.88 -17.91 4.07
CA GLN A 127 7.00 -18.27 3.21
C GLN A 127 7.97 -17.11 2.97
N LYS A 128 7.48 -15.88 2.93
CA LYS A 128 8.34 -14.72 2.62
C LYS A 128 8.92 -14.03 3.85
N PHE A 129 8.20 -14.00 4.96
CA PHE A 129 8.54 -13.11 6.07
C PHE A 129 8.70 -13.81 7.41
N VAL A 130 8.20 -15.02 7.57
CA VAL A 130 8.31 -15.75 8.84
C VAL A 130 9.36 -16.86 8.73
N GLU A 131 9.18 -17.79 7.82
CA GLU A 131 10.06 -18.95 7.65
C GLU A 131 11.53 -18.57 7.37
N PRO A 132 11.86 -17.64 6.44
CA PRO A 132 13.25 -17.28 6.15
C PRO A 132 13.98 -16.61 7.31
N TYR A 133 13.24 -16.07 8.27
CA TYR A 133 13.75 -15.37 9.43
C TYR A 133 13.39 -16.05 10.75
N ALA A 134 13.07 -17.34 10.73
CA ALA A 134 12.61 -18.08 11.90
C ALA A 134 13.54 -17.91 13.11
N ALA A 135 14.85 -18.03 12.93
CA ALA A 135 15.84 -17.80 13.98
C ALA A 135 15.79 -16.38 14.58
N THR A 136 15.44 -15.38 13.77
CA THR A 136 15.27 -14.00 14.24
C THR A 136 14.05 -13.85 15.16
N TRP A 137 13.01 -14.65 14.92
CA TRP A 137 11.76 -14.62 15.67
C TRP A 137 11.69 -15.60 16.83
N GLU A 138 12.69 -16.46 17.01
CA GLU A 138 12.68 -17.56 17.97
C GLU A 138 12.38 -17.11 19.41
N ASN A 139 12.86 -15.92 19.77
CA ASN A 139 12.61 -15.32 21.08
C ASN A 139 11.42 -14.32 21.09
N THR A 140 10.63 -14.27 20.01
CA THR A 140 9.45 -13.41 19.93
C THR A 140 8.23 -14.18 20.41
N ALA A 141 7.59 -13.73 21.47
CA ALA A 141 6.44 -14.42 22.08
C ALA A 141 5.30 -14.69 21.08
N SER A 142 5.16 -13.84 20.05
CA SER A 142 4.12 -13.97 19.03
C SER A 142 4.41 -15.01 17.94
N LEU A 143 5.63 -15.56 17.82
CA LEU A 143 5.96 -16.47 16.70
C LEU A 143 5.00 -17.66 16.63
N MET A 144 4.82 -18.37 17.74
CA MET A 144 3.95 -19.55 17.79
C MET A 144 2.49 -19.22 17.47
N ASP A 145 2.02 -18.05 17.87
CA ASP A 145 0.66 -17.61 17.59
C ASP A 145 0.50 -17.16 16.14
N VAL A 146 1.49 -16.48 15.58
CA VAL A 146 1.54 -16.14 14.16
C VAL A 146 1.49 -17.40 13.30
N LEU A 147 2.27 -18.43 13.62
CA LEU A 147 2.31 -19.71 12.88
C LEU A 147 0.96 -20.46 12.89
N LYS A 148 0.11 -20.25 13.89
CA LYS A 148 -1.25 -20.82 13.96
C LYS A 148 -2.27 -20.09 13.09
N SER A 149 -1.90 -19.00 12.43
CA SER A 149 -2.85 -18.18 11.66
C SER A 149 -3.31 -18.90 10.39
N GLN A 150 -4.62 -18.97 10.20
CA GLN A 150 -5.26 -19.61 9.04
C GLN A 150 -5.88 -18.61 8.06
N SER A 151 -5.89 -17.32 8.43
CA SER A 151 -6.41 -16.23 7.63
C SER A 151 -5.56 -14.98 7.77
N LEU A 152 -5.70 -14.03 6.83
CA LEU A 152 -5.02 -12.73 6.90
C LEU A 152 -5.40 -11.95 8.16
N GLU A 153 -6.68 -11.98 8.56
CA GLU A 153 -7.13 -11.33 9.78
C GLU A 153 -6.41 -11.89 11.01
N GLN A 154 -6.32 -13.23 11.12
CA GLN A 154 -5.62 -13.85 12.24
C GLN A 154 -4.12 -13.53 12.22
N PHE A 155 -3.51 -13.54 11.05
CA PHE A 155 -2.10 -13.20 10.88
C PHE A 155 -1.84 -11.75 11.32
N GLU A 156 -2.63 -10.81 10.84
CA GLU A 156 -2.51 -9.38 11.12
C GLU A 156 -2.62 -9.09 12.62
N ARG A 157 -3.61 -9.71 13.29
CA ARG A 157 -3.81 -9.56 14.72
C ARG A 157 -2.70 -10.13 15.60
N ARG A 158 -1.87 -11.02 15.07
CA ARG A 158 -0.86 -11.73 15.84
C ARG A 158 0.57 -11.29 15.59
N TYR A 159 0.84 -10.67 14.42
CA TYR A 159 2.21 -10.36 14.05
C TYR A 159 2.73 -9.01 14.57
N PHE A 160 1.96 -8.26 15.34
CA PHE A 160 2.28 -6.90 15.81
C PHE A 160 3.65 -6.80 16.51
N GLN A 161 4.07 -7.82 17.26
CA GLN A 161 5.40 -7.84 17.89
C GLN A 161 6.53 -7.92 16.86
N MET A 162 6.35 -8.71 15.79
CA MET A 162 7.28 -8.73 14.66
C MET A 162 7.34 -7.39 13.93
N ALA A 163 6.29 -6.59 14.02
CA ALA A 163 6.25 -5.22 13.52
C ALA A 163 6.85 -4.19 14.50
N GLY A 164 7.27 -4.62 15.70
CA GLY A 164 7.93 -3.79 16.69
C GLY A 164 6.99 -3.07 17.67
N PHE A 165 5.76 -3.59 17.85
CA PHE A 165 4.78 -3.03 18.78
C PHE A 165 4.59 -3.94 20.00
N SER A 166 4.29 -3.33 21.15
CA SER A 166 4.04 -4.04 22.41
C SER A 166 2.66 -4.70 22.46
N ASP A 167 1.70 -4.12 21.75
CA ASP A 167 0.31 -4.55 21.73
C ASP A 167 -0.35 -4.30 20.37
N TYR A 168 -1.47 -4.97 20.13
CA TYR A 168 -2.21 -4.88 18.88
C TYR A 168 -2.87 -3.50 18.67
N GLU A 169 -3.34 -2.86 19.73
CA GLU A 169 -4.03 -1.56 19.62
C GLU A 169 -3.06 -0.47 19.11
N SER A 170 -1.88 -0.39 19.71
CA SER A 170 -0.81 0.51 19.27
C SER A 170 -0.40 0.24 17.82
N TYR A 171 -0.29 -1.04 17.45
CA TYR A 171 -0.01 -1.45 16.08
C TYR A 171 -1.12 -1.03 15.12
N ALA A 172 -2.40 -1.34 15.42
CA ALA A 172 -3.54 -1.00 14.59
C ALA A 172 -3.65 0.52 14.39
N LYS A 173 -3.50 1.30 15.46
CA LYS A 173 -3.50 2.76 15.42
C LYS A 173 -2.40 3.32 14.51
N ALA A 174 -1.20 2.74 14.57
CA ALA A 174 -0.06 3.20 13.76
C ALA A 174 -0.11 2.75 12.29
N THR A 175 -0.85 1.69 11.98
CA THR A 175 -0.82 1.06 10.64
C THR A 175 -2.12 1.17 9.86
N ASN A 176 -3.25 1.49 10.51
CA ASN A 176 -4.53 1.63 9.84
C ASN A 176 -4.69 3.05 9.25
N PRO A 177 -4.78 3.19 7.91
CA PRO A 177 -4.85 4.49 7.25
C PRO A 177 -6.12 5.28 7.57
N ILE A 178 -7.20 4.62 8.00
CA ILE A 178 -8.48 5.28 8.24
C ILE A 178 -8.42 6.35 9.34
N TYR A 179 -7.53 6.18 10.32
CA TYR A 179 -7.40 7.13 11.42
C TYR A 179 -6.88 8.51 11.00
N VAL A 180 -6.17 8.59 9.89
CA VAL A 180 -5.59 9.85 9.40
C VAL A 180 -6.07 10.23 7.99
N PHE A 181 -6.97 9.45 7.41
CA PHE A 181 -7.43 9.64 6.03
C PHE A 181 -8.02 11.06 5.83
N HIS A 182 -8.82 11.55 6.76
CA HIS A 182 -9.46 12.87 6.73
C HIS A 182 -8.46 14.05 6.74
N GLN A 183 -7.21 13.79 7.09
CA GLN A 183 -6.14 14.79 7.13
C GLN A 183 -5.38 14.91 5.80
N VAL A 184 -5.67 14.10 4.80
CA VAL A 184 -5.07 14.22 3.47
C VAL A 184 -5.46 15.56 2.85
N LYS A 185 -4.47 16.38 2.45
CA LYS A 185 -4.66 17.76 1.96
C LYS A 185 -4.28 17.97 0.50
N ILE A 186 -3.63 17.01 -0.13
CA ILE A 186 -3.27 17.10 -1.54
C ILE A 186 -4.25 16.33 -2.42
N PRO A 187 -4.31 16.61 -3.74
CA PRO A 187 -5.11 15.82 -4.66
C PRO A 187 -4.78 14.33 -4.60
N LEU A 188 -5.80 13.53 -4.33
CA LEU A 188 -5.71 12.08 -4.25
C LEU A 188 -6.79 11.44 -5.13
N MET A 189 -6.39 10.67 -6.14
CA MET A 189 -7.31 9.78 -6.84
C MET A 189 -7.20 8.37 -6.29
N ILE A 190 -8.36 7.75 -6.10
CA ILE A 190 -8.51 6.38 -5.63
C ILE A 190 -9.22 5.57 -6.72
N LEU A 191 -8.68 4.39 -7.02
CA LEU A 191 -9.29 3.46 -7.97
C LEU A 191 -9.61 2.14 -7.29
N ASN A 192 -10.89 1.75 -7.31
CA ASN A 192 -11.38 0.46 -6.84
C ASN A 192 -12.11 -0.30 -7.95
N ALA A 193 -12.11 -1.64 -7.88
CA ALA A 193 -12.98 -2.50 -8.65
C ALA A 193 -14.04 -3.16 -7.75
N GLU A 194 -15.28 -3.26 -8.24
CA GLU A 194 -16.36 -3.93 -7.51
C GLU A 194 -16.12 -5.44 -7.38
N ASP A 195 -15.36 -6.02 -8.33
CA ASP A 195 -14.99 -7.44 -8.35
C ASP A 195 -13.64 -7.75 -7.69
N ASP A 196 -13.07 -6.80 -6.90
CA ASP A 196 -11.84 -7.04 -6.16
C ASP A 196 -12.07 -8.05 -5.02
N PRO A 197 -11.42 -9.24 -5.04
CA PRO A 197 -11.63 -10.26 -4.01
C PRO A 197 -10.77 -10.06 -2.76
N VAL A 198 -9.86 -9.08 -2.79
CA VAL A 198 -8.91 -8.78 -1.70
C VAL A 198 -9.30 -7.47 -1.02
N CYS A 199 -9.30 -6.36 -1.73
CA CYS A 199 -9.75 -5.07 -1.22
C CYS A 199 -11.22 -4.84 -1.62
N HIS A 200 -12.11 -5.62 -1.00
CA HIS A 200 -13.52 -5.64 -1.34
C HIS A 200 -14.17 -4.26 -1.23
N ILE A 201 -15.02 -3.91 -2.21
CA ILE A 201 -15.67 -2.58 -2.27
C ILE A 201 -16.48 -2.23 -1.01
N LYS A 202 -16.99 -3.22 -0.29
CA LYS A 202 -17.67 -3.03 1.00
C LYS A 202 -16.80 -2.34 2.07
N ASN A 203 -15.48 -2.37 1.93
CA ASN A 203 -14.57 -1.67 2.83
C ASN A 203 -14.66 -0.15 2.66
N PHE A 204 -15.11 0.32 1.51
CA PHE A 204 -15.34 1.74 1.23
C PHE A 204 -16.67 2.26 1.78
N GLU A 205 -17.71 1.43 1.80
CA GLU A 205 -19.08 1.86 2.12
C GLU A 205 -19.22 2.63 3.43
N PRO A 206 -18.60 2.20 4.56
CA PRO A 206 -18.72 2.93 5.84
C PRO A 206 -18.11 4.33 5.81
N TYR A 207 -17.18 4.56 4.88
CA TYR A 207 -16.40 5.80 4.78
C TYR A 207 -16.80 6.66 3.59
N LYS A 208 -17.74 6.20 2.77
CA LYS A 208 -18.16 6.83 1.53
C LYS A 208 -18.58 8.29 1.74
N GLN A 209 -19.40 8.55 2.76
CA GLN A 209 -19.88 9.90 3.04
C GLN A 209 -18.72 10.83 3.40
N VAL A 210 -17.90 10.46 4.39
CA VAL A 210 -16.75 11.28 4.85
C VAL A 210 -15.78 11.55 3.70
N ILE A 211 -15.50 10.53 2.87
CA ILE A 211 -14.58 10.68 1.74
C ILE A 211 -15.19 11.56 0.65
N SER A 212 -16.51 11.47 0.40
CA SER A 212 -17.18 12.32 -0.60
C SER A 212 -17.22 13.80 -0.23
N GLU A 213 -17.07 14.12 1.05
CA GLU A 213 -17.00 15.50 1.54
C GLU A 213 -15.58 16.11 1.44
N MET A 214 -14.56 15.31 1.09
CA MET A 214 -13.18 15.77 0.93
C MET A 214 -12.96 16.37 -0.48
N PRO A 215 -12.75 17.69 -0.63
CA PRO A 215 -12.73 18.37 -1.94
C PRO A 215 -11.51 17.99 -2.79
N ASN A 216 -10.49 17.41 -2.19
CA ASN A 216 -9.24 17.01 -2.83
C ASN A 216 -9.17 15.51 -3.15
N VAL A 217 -10.21 14.73 -2.84
CA VAL A 217 -10.24 13.28 -3.07
C VAL A 217 -11.25 12.92 -4.16
N VAL A 218 -10.81 12.12 -5.12
CA VAL A 218 -11.66 11.55 -6.17
C VAL A 218 -11.63 10.04 -6.07
N VAL A 219 -12.81 9.42 -5.95
CA VAL A 219 -12.95 7.97 -5.95
C VAL A 219 -13.56 7.52 -7.28
N VAL A 220 -12.83 6.67 -7.96
CA VAL A 220 -13.27 6.00 -9.20
C VAL A 220 -13.54 4.53 -8.89
N THR A 221 -14.73 4.06 -9.24
CA THR A 221 -15.13 2.67 -9.09
C THR A 221 -15.44 2.07 -10.45
N THR A 222 -14.88 0.91 -10.75
CA THR A 222 -15.14 0.15 -11.99
C THR A 222 -15.85 -1.15 -11.66
N LYS A 223 -16.71 -1.64 -12.57
CA LYS A 223 -17.37 -2.95 -12.41
C LYS A 223 -16.38 -4.12 -12.46
N LYS A 224 -15.29 -3.96 -13.23
CA LYS A 224 -14.25 -4.96 -13.45
C LYS A 224 -12.88 -4.35 -13.25
N GLY A 225 -11.92 -5.15 -12.79
CA GLY A 225 -10.55 -4.72 -12.52
C GLY A 225 -9.81 -5.69 -11.61
N SER A 226 -10.57 -6.52 -10.88
CA SER A 226 -9.99 -7.44 -9.89
C SER A 226 -9.04 -6.72 -8.92
N HIS A 227 -8.11 -7.43 -8.30
CA HIS A 227 -7.13 -6.82 -7.41
C HIS A 227 -5.90 -6.32 -8.20
N CYS A 228 -5.88 -5.02 -8.53
CA CYS A 228 -4.79 -4.36 -9.25
C CYS A 228 -4.55 -4.86 -10.70
N GLY A 229 -5.52 -5.52 -11.32
CA GLY A 229 -5.41 -6.02 -12.70
C GLY A 229 -5.63 -4.90 -13.71
N TYR A 230 -6.89 -4.59 -14.00
CA TYR A 230 -7.30 -3.52 -14.93
C TYR A 230 -6.68 -3.65 -16.32
N TYR A 231 -6.49 -4.89 -16.80
CA TYR A 231 -5.94 -5.12 -18.13
C TYR A 231 -6.96 -4.87 -19.23
N GLU A 232 -6.50 -4.24 -20.29
CA GLU A 232 -7.23 -4.07 -21.55
C GLU A 232 -6.37 -4.53 -22.73
N GLY A 233 -7.01 -4.77 -23.88
CA GLY A 233 -6.35 -5.34 -25.05
C GLY A 233 -6.46 -6.86 -25.11
N ALA A 234 -6.65 -7.37 -26.33
CA ALA A 234 -6.78 -8.81 -26.56
C ALA A 234 -5.44 -9.50 -26.84
N VAL A 235 -4.47 -8.79 -27.40
CA VAL A 235 -3.15 -9.30 -27.80
C VAL A 235 -2.04 -8.59 -27.02
N ASP A 236 -2.00 -7.28 -27.13
CA ASP A 236 -1.06 -6.45 -26.35
C ASP A 236 -1.77 -5.95 -25.10
N THR A 237 -1.74 -6.77 -24.06
CA THR A 237 -2.36 -6.42 -22.78
C THR A 237 -1.56 -5.34 -22.08
N HIS A 238 -2.23 -4.26 -21.68
CA HIS A 238 -1.65 -3.17 -20.91
C HIS A 238 -2.59 -2.78 -19.76
N SER A 239 -2.06 -2.17 -18.73
CA SER A 239 -2.87 -1.73 -17.59
C SER A 239 -3.52 -0.38 -17.86
N TRP A 240 -4.85 -0.37 -18.05
CA TRP A 240 -5.65 0.85 -18.11
C TRP A 240 -5.46 1.72 -16.85
N ALA A 241 -5.32 1.09 -15.68
CA ALA A 241 -5.06 1.80 -14.44
C ALA A 241 -3.75 2.59 -14.46
N SER A 242 -2.68 2.04 -15.06
CA SER A 242 -1.40 2.74 -15.20
C SER A 242 -1.52 4.00 -16.06
N LYS A 243 -2.34 3.94 -17.13
CA LYS A 243 -2.63 5.10 -17.97
C LYS A 243 -3.44 6.14 -17.20
N LEU A 244 -4.52 5.73 -16.51
CA LEU A 244 -5.33 6.63 -15.68
C LEU A 244 -4.48 7.33 -14.60
N MET A 245 -3.58 6.62 -13.93
CA MET A 245 -2.63 7.20 -12.97
C MET A 245 -1.77 8.28 -13.60
N ALA A 246 -1.18 7.98 -14.75
CA ALA A 246 -0.32 8.92 -15.46
C ALA A 246 -1.10 10.19 -15.88
N ASP A 247 -2.29 10.01 -16.46
CA ASP A 247 -3.13 11.11 -16.90
C ASP A 247 -3.56 11.99 -15.72
N PHE A 248 -3.98 11.40 -14.60
CA PHE A 248 -4.33 12.14 -13.39
C PHE A 248 -3.15 12.94 -12.83
N LEU A 249 -1.98 12.31 -12.67
CA LEU A 249 -0.82 12.98 -12.08
C LEU A 249 -0.29 14.10 -12.95
N LYS A 250 -0.42 14.00 -14.28
CA LYS A 250 -0.04 15.05 -15.23
C LYS A 250 -0.86 16.33 -15.08
N LEU A 251 -2.09 16.28 -14.56
CA LEU A 251 -2.90 17.46 -14.30
C LEU A 251 -2.23 18.43 -13.31
N TYR A 252 -1.30 17.95 -12.50
CA TYR A 252 -0.62 18.71 -11.44
C TYR A 252 0.83 19.07 -11.80
N VAL A 253 1.23 18.90 -13.04
CA VAL A 253 2.50 19.42 -13.55
C VAL A 253 2.40 20.93 -13.62
N LYS A 254 3.31 21.64 -12.96
CA LYS A 254 3.41 23.09 -13.15
C LYS A 254 3.88 23.37 -14.59
N THR A 255 3.05 24.00 -15.37
CA THR A 255 3.45 24.65 -16.62
C THR A 255 4.43 25.79 -16.35
#